data_8f5d02b156a93c9c5dac77fbd97c0e8b
#
_entry.id   8f5d02b156a93c9c5dac77fbd97c0e8b
#
_cell.length_a   1.000
_cell.length_b   1.000
_cell.length_c   1.000
_cell.angle_alpha   90.00
_cell.angle_beta   90.00
_cell.angle_gamma   90.00
#
_symmetry.space_group_name_H-M   'P 1'
#
loop_
_entity.id
_entity.type
_entity.pdbx_description
1 polymer ?
#
loop_
_entity_poly.entity_id
_entity_poly.type
_entity_poly.pdbx_seq_one_letter_code
_entity_poly.pdbx_strand_id
1 'polypeptide(L)'
;MSFKRLTLFLLFAISVFWGEDVSAQSRNRLYMQYIDTYKDLAIRHQKKYKIPASITLAQGLLESGAGRGTLARKSNNHFGIKCHNKWTGARVYHDDDAKGECFRKYKHPEDSYEDHSLFLTRNMRYAQLFELKSTDYKGWARGLQRCGYATDKAYASKLIQIIELYDLYQYDRKGRSSQEIPKLPVGYEPHQVYRSSGLYYIEVRVGDNLKNIGKEFGISVKKLCSYNEIPKDYPLDPGMVIYLEKKNKKADKAYTRHIVSAGESMHDISQIYGIRMKYLYKMNHKDKDYVPSEGDVLILR
;
A
#
# COMPACT_ATOMS: atom_id res chain seq x y z
N MET A 1 61.84 -40.67 -35.44
CA MET A 1 60.96 -39.52 -35.71
C MET A 1 59.70 -39.67 -34.88
N SER A 2 59.59 -38.92 -33.80
CA SER A 2 58.52 -39.06 -32.80
C SER A 2 57.56 -37.86 -32.90
N PHE A 3 56.32 -38.10 -33.25
CA PHE A 3 55.28 -37.04 -33.33
C PHE A 3 54.67 -36.86 -31.92
N LYS A 4 54.96 -35.76 -31.29
CA LYS A 4 54.30 -35.33 -30.06
C LYS A 4 52.92 -34.76 -30.43
N ARG A 5 51.82 -35.40 -30.00
CA ARG A 5 50.47 -34.86 -30.05
C ARG A 5 50.30 -33.81 -28.93
N LEU A 6 50.00 -32.58 -29.38
CA LEU A 6 49.67 -31.46 -28.50
C LEU A 6 48.17 -31.48 -28.25
N THR A 7 47.74 -31.87 -27.04
CA THR A 7 46.37 -31.82 -26.61
C THR A 7 46.04 -30.43 -26.09
N LEU A 8 45.20 -29.70 -26.82
CA LEU A 8 44.73 -28.38 -26.47
C LEU A 8 43.54 -28.54 -25.49
N PHE A 9 43.70 -28.21 -24.21
CA PHE A 9 42.60 -28.12 -23.25
C PHE A 9 41.87 -26.78 -23.43
N LEU A 10 40.69 -26.81 -24.00
CA LEU A 10 39.74 -25.70 -23.99
C LEU A 10 39.11 -25.64 -22.60
N LEU A 11 39.55 -24.68 -21.79
CA LEU A 11 38.86 -24.26 -20.54
C LEU A 11 37.62 -23.46 -20.94
N PHE A 12 36.44 -24.14 -20.85
CA PHE A 12 35.16 -23.46 -20.90
C PHE A 12 34.94 -22.78 -19.56
N ALA A 13 35.19 -21.46 -19.50
CA ALA A 13 34.79 -20.64 -18.37
C ALA A 13 33.26 -20.50 -18.40
N ILE A 14 32.56 -21.30 -17.57
CA ILE A 14 31.13 -21.10 -17.28
C ILE A 14 31.05 -19.86 -16.39
N SER A 15 30.75 -18.72 -16.97
CA SER A 15 30.32 -17.52 -16.25
C SER A 15 28.92 -17.80 -15.68
N VAL A 16 28.88 -18.22 -14.43
CA VAL A 16 27.65 -18.27 -13.66
C VAL A 16 27.21 -16.81 -13.46
N PHE A 17 26.31 -16.33 -14.32
CA PHE A 17 25.56 -15.13 -14.04
C PHE A 17 24.68 -15.39 -12.81
N TRP A 18 25.13 -14.94 -11.66
CA TRP A 18 24.28 -14.74 -10.50
C TRP A 18 23.33 -13.60 -10.88
N GLY A 19 22.17 -13.96 -11.43
CA GLY A 19 21.06 -13.06 -11.51
C GLY A 19 20.66 -12.71 -10.08
N GLU A 20 21.04 -11.52 -9.61
CA GLU A 20 20.38 -10.91 -8.46
C GLU A 20 18.90 -10.87 -8.81
N ASP A 21 18.10 -11.73 -8.20
CA ASP A 21 16.66 -11.57 -8.14
C ASP A 21 16.38 -10.26 -7.42
N VAL A 22 16.35 -9.18 -8.19
CA VAL A 22 15.74 -7.92 -7.77
C VAL A 22 14.28 -8.25 -7.54
N SER A 23 13.96 -8.61 -6.30
CA SER A 23 12.59 -8.75 -5.83
C SER A 23 11.87 -7.46 -6.16
N ALA A 24 11.16 -7.44 -7.28
CA ALA A 24 10.36 -6.31 -7.71
C ALA A 24 9.34 -6.06 -6.60
N GLN A 25 9.59 -5.06 -5.77
CA GLN A 25 8.72 -4.65 -4.69
C GLN A 25 7.37 -4.30 -5.31
N SER A 26 6.36 -5.14 -5.11
CA SER A 26 5.06 -4.98 -5.75
C SER A 26 4.39 -3.70 -5.24
N ARG A 27 3.93 -2.85 -6.16
CA ARG A 27 3.22 -1.61 -5.83
C ARG A 27 1.97 -1.92 -5.02
N ASN A 28 1.84 -1.24 -3.88
CA ASN A 28 0.66 -1.33 -3.04
C ASN A 28 -0.50 -0.60 -3.73
N ARG A 29 -1.59 -1.30 -3.92
CA ARG A 29 -2.73 -0.76 -4.64
C ARG A 29 -3.45 0.39 -3.93
N LEU A 30 -3.52 0.36 -2.60
CA LEU A 30 -4.12 1.48 -1.86
C LEU A 30 -3.36 2.78 -2.09
N TYR A 31 -2.03 2.64 -2.24
CA TYR A 31 -1.19 3.77 -2.62
C TYR A 31 -1.50 4.23 -4.04
N MET A 32 -1.71 3.28 -4.98
CA MET A 32 -2.12 3.61 -6.35
C MET A 32 -3.47 4.35 -6.40
N GLN A 33 -4.47 3.88 -5.63
CA GLN A 33 -5.77 4.56 -5.53
C GLN A 33 -5.64 5.97 -4.94
N TYR A 34 -4.87 6.11 -3.88
CA TYR A 34 -4.60 7.42 -3.28
C TYR A 34 -3.94 8.37 -4.27
N ILE A 35 -2.91 7.90 -4.99
CA ILE A 35 -2.22 8.66 -6.03
C ILE A 35 -3.23 9.10 -7.10
N ASP A 36 -4.05 8.18 -7.58
CA ASP A 36 -5.04 8.49 -8.61
C ASP A 36 -6.06 9.54 -8.16
N THR A 37 -6.51 9.45 -6.92
CA THR A 37 -7.44 10.40 -6.32
C THR A 37 -6.84 11.81 -6.20
N TYR A 38 -5.56 11.92 -5.80
CA TYR A 38 -4.98 13.21 -5.41
C TYR A 38 -3.91 13.75 -6.37
N LYS A 39 -3.52 13.02 -7.44
CA LYS A 39 -2.49 13.47 -8.39
C LYS A 39 -2.79 14.83 -9.03
N ASP A 40 -4.02 15.03 -9.49
CA ASP A 40 -4.39 16.29 -10.15
C ASP A 40 -4.42 17.47 -9.17
N LEU A 41 -4.81 17.23 -7.92
CA LEU A 41 -4.73 18.22 -6.85
C LEU A 41 -3.27 18.58 -6.57
N ALA A 42 -2.38 17.58 -6.43
CA ALA A 42 -0.95 17.80 -6.19
C ALA A 42 -0.29 18.57 -7.36
N ILE A 43 -0.66 18.25 -8.62
CA ILE A 43 -0.18 18.98 -9.81
C ILE A 43 -0.65 20.43 -9.79
N ARG A 44 -1.92 20.70 -9.43
CA ARG A 44 -2.43 22.08 -9.26
C ARG A 44 -1.67 22.82 -8.17
N HIS A 45 -1.39 22.17 -7.04
CA HIS A 45 -0.64 22.75 -5.94
C HIS A 45 0.82 23.03 -6.32
N GLN A 46 1.47 22.16 -7.09
CA GLN A 46 2.80 22.45 -7.64
C GLN A 46 2.80 23.72 -8.48
N LYS A 47 1.80 23.91 -9.36
CA LYS A 47 1.70 25.14 -10.16
C LYS A 47 1.55 26.38 -9.28
N LYS A 48 0.71 26.30 -8.24
CA LYS A 48 0.39 27.41 -7.32
C LYS A 48 1.50 27.69 -6.32
N TYR A 49 2.01 26.65 -5.66
CA TYR A 49 2.89 26.74 -4.49
C TYR A 49 4.34 26.35 -4.77
N LYS A 50 4.67 25.85 -5.97
CA LYS A 50 6.02 25.43 -6.39
C LYS A 50 6.58 24.22 -5.62
N ILE A 51 5.79 23.53 -4.82
CA ILE A 51 6.17 22.28 -4.16
C ILE A 51 6.01 21.14 -5.19
N PRO A 52 7.00 20.22 -5.37
CA PRO A 52 6.84 19.11 -6.30
C PRO A 52 5.57 18.28 -6.01
N ALA A 53 4.82 17.94 -7.05
CA ALA A 53 3.63 17.09 -6.90
C ALA A 53 3.99 15.71 -6.33
N SER A 54 5.16 15.18 -6.72
CA SER A 54 5.71 13.94 -6.20
C SER A 54 5.95 13.99 -4.69
N ILE A 55 6.47 15.09 -4.17
CA ILE A 55 6.69 15.32 -2.74
C ILE A 55 5.35 15.39 -2.00
N THR A 56 4.41 16.19 -2.49
CA THR A 56 3.08 16.31 -1.88
C THR A 56 2.36 14.96 -1.81
N LEU A 57 2.39 14.18 -2.90
CA LEU A 57 1.79 12.84 -2.93
C LEU A 57 2.50 11.86 -1.98
N ALA A 58 3.83 11.84 -1.98
CA ALA A 58 4.60 10.93 -1.12
C ALA A 58 4.40 11.23 0.37
N GLN A 59 4.35 12.52 0.75
CA GLN A 59 4.03 12.93 2.11
C GLN A 59 2.59 12.51 2.47
N GLY A 60 1.61 12.82 1.64
CA GLY A 60 0.23 12.42 1.89
C GLY A 60 0.07 10.90 2.05
N LEU A 61 0.76 10.11 1.23
CA LEU A 61 0.80 8.65 1.36
C LEU A 61 1.39 8.20 2.69
N LEU A 62 2.56 8.75 3.05
CA LEU A 62 3.31 8.34 4.22
C LEU A 62 2.60 8.73 5.52
N GLU A 63 2.22 10.01 5.64
CA GLU A 63 1.64 10.59 6.87
C GLU A 63 0.23 10.06 7.15
N SER A 64 -0.56 9.83 6.11
CA SER A 64 -1.96 9.39 6.27
C SER A 64 -2.17 7.89 6.15
N GLY A 65 -1.12 7.11 5.86
CA GLY A 65 -1.28 5.71 5.49
C GLY A 65 -2.22 5.56 4.28
N ALA A 66 -2.00 6.34 3.22
CA ALA A 66 -2.87 6.44 2.05
C ALA A 66 -4.32 6.86 2.39
N GLY A 67 -4.48 7.82 3.30
CA GLY A 67 -5.78 8.32 3.75
C GLY A 67 -6.52 7.40 4.73
N ARG A 68 -5.90 6.31 5.17
CA ARG A 68 -6.55 5.25 5.96
C ARG A 68 -6.17 5.23 7.42
N GLY A 69 -5.14 5.99 7.80
CA GLY A 69 -4.76 6.18 9.18
C GLY A 69 -5.92 6.74 10.02
N THR A 70 -5.97 6.39 11.30
CA THR A 70 -7.05 6.80 12.20
C THR A 70 -7.23 8.31 12.23
N LEU A 71 -6.11 9.06 12.27
CA LEU A 71 -6.14 10.53 12.26
C LEU A 71 -6.75 11.05 10.95
N ALA A 72 -6.26 10.59 9.79
CA ALA A 72 -6.75 11.04 8.49
C ALA A 72 -8.26 10.80 8.32
N ARG A 73 -8.76 9.62 8.72
CA ARG A 73 -10.19 9.29 8.62
C ARG A 73 -11.09 10.11 9.55
N LYS A 74 -10.59 10.48 10.74
CA LYS A 74 -11.37 11.27 11.73
C LYS A 74 -11.35 12.76 11.45
N SER A 75 -10.32 13.25 10.76
CA SER A 75 -10.05 14.68 10.64
C SER A 75 -9.84 15.20 9.22
N ASN A 76 -9.79 14.34 8.20
CA ASN A 76 -9.35 14.67 6.83
C ASN A 76 -7.95 15.31 6.78
N ASN A 77 -7.13 15.09 7.81
CA ASN A 77 -5.78 15.62 7.92
C ASN A 77 -4.78 14.60 7.37
N HIS A 78 -4.41 14.77 6.12
CA HIS A 78 -3.55 13.83 5.40
C HIS A 78 -2.04 14.06 5.63
N PHE A 79 -1.67 15.10 6.35
CA PHE A 79 -0.27 15.48 6.57
C PHE A 79 0.10 15.58 8.04
N GLY A 80 -0.77 15.15 8.95
CA GLY A 80 -0.50 15.20 10.39
C GLY A 80 -0.25 16.62 10.92
N ILE A 81 -0.91 17.63 10.36
CA ILE A 81 -0.65 19.01 10.77
C ILE A 81 -1.22 19.25 12.15
N LYS A 82 -0.32 19.55 13.11
CA LYS A 82 -0.68 19.88 14.51
C LYS A 82 -1.30 21.28 14.59
N CYS A 83 -2.13 21.54 15.63
CA CYS A 83 -2.86 22.79 15.78
C CYS A 83 -1.95 24.02 15.84
N HIS A 84 -0.84 23.93 16.59
CA HIS A 84 -0.02 25.06 16.96
C HIS A 84 -0.83 26.22 17.59
N ASN A 85 -0.18 27.27 18.07
CA ASN A 85 -0.83 28.33 18.88
C ASN A 85 -1.83 29.21 18.10
N LYS A 86 -1.79 29.21 16.77
CA LYS A 86 -2.60 30.10 15.92
C LYS A 86 -3.80 29.43 15.25
N TRP A 87 -4.03 28.14 15.48
CA TRP A 87 -5.14 27.42 14.85
C TRP A 87 -6.47 27.69 15.55
N THR A 88 -7.42 28.28 14.83
CA THR A 88 -8.78 28.60 15.32
C THR A 88 -9.86 27.67 14.79
N GLY A 89 -9.51 26.78 13.83
CA GLY A 89 -10.43 25.83 13.21
C GLY A 89 -10.78 24.63 14.08
N ALA A 90 -11.54 23.68 13.51
CA ALA A 90 -11.91 22.43 14.16
C ALA A 90 -10.68 21.60 14.51
N ARG A 91 -10.79 20.81 15.58
CA ARG A 91 -9.66 20.07 16.19
C ARG A 91 -10.03 18.61 16.42
N VAL A 92 -9.02 17.75 16.45
CA VAL A 92 -9.08 16.38 16.90
C VAL A 92 -7.85 16.09 17.76
N TYR A 93 -8.02 15.26 18.77
CA TYR A 93 -6.91 14.83 19.62
C TYR A 93 -6.55 13.39 19.29
N HIS A 94 -5.25 13.14 19.19
CA HIS A 94 -4.71 11.84 18.83
C HIS A 94 -3.35 11.63 19.50
N ASP A 95 -3.05 10.40 19.89
CA ASP A 95 -1.74 10.04 20.45
C ASP A 95 -0.78 9.83 19.28
N ASP A 96 0.32 10.58 19.27
CA ASP A 96 1.40 10.51 18.27
C ASP A 96 2.75 10.51 19.01
N ASP A 97 3.56 11.57 18.92
CA ASP A 97 4.80 11.69 19.71
C ASP A 97 4.51 11.82 21.22
N ALA A 98 3.36 12.39 21.57
CA ALA A 98 2.85 12.50 22.94
C ALA A 98 1.35 12.15 23.01
N LYS A 99 0.85 11.88 24.24
CA LYS A 99 -0.57 11.62 24.45
C LYS A 99 -1.41 12.88 24.24
N GLY A 100 -2.53 12.73 23.55
CA GLY A 100 -3.54 13.77 23.40
C GLY A 100 -3.09 14.99 22.61
N GLU A 101 -2.20 14.84 21.65
CA GLU A 101 -1.76 15.94 20.80
C GLU A 101 -2.89 16.49 19.94
N CYS A 102 -2.91 17.81 19.77
CA CYS A 102 -3.92 18.51 18.99
C CYS A 102 -3.57 18.55 17.51
N PHE A 103 -4.43 17.99 16.68
CA PHE A 103 -4.33 18.04 15.22
C PHE A 103 -5.47 18.85 14.61
N ARG A 104 -5.18 19.52 13.47
CA ARG A 104 -6.17 20.24 12.70
C ARG A 104 -7.17 19.27 12.11
N LYS A 105 -8.46 19.66 12.10
CA LYS A 105 -9.54 18.91 11.47
C LYS A 105 -10.13 19.74 10.33
N TYR A 106 -10.27 19.11 9.18
CA TYR A 106 -10.77 19.74 7.94
C TYR A 106 -12.12 19.15 7.55
N LYS A 107 -12.86 19.94 6.77
CA LYS A 107 -14.14 19.53 6.22
C LYS A 107 -13.93 18.52 5.09
N HIS A 108 -12.94 18.77 4.25
CA HIS A 108 -12.57 17.92 3.11
C HIS A 108 -11.07 17.62 3.12
N PRO A 109 -10.61 16.49 2.56
CA PRO A 109 -9.18 16.18 2.45
C PRO A 109 -8.38 17.24 1.70
N GLU A 110 -8.98 17.86 0.66
CA GLU A 110 -8.38 18.91 -0.15
C GLU A 110 -7.95 20.12 0.67
N ASP A 111 -8.70 20.43 1.74
CA ASP A 111 -8.37 21.53 2.66
C ASP A 111 -7.05 21.26 3.38
N SER A 112 -6.76 19.97 3.69
CA SER A 112 -5.48 19.59 4.30
C SER A 112 -4.31 19.72 3.32
N TYR A 113 -4.53 19.50 2.02
CA TYR A 113 -3.53 19.70 0.97
C TYR A 113 -3.20 21.19 0.80
N GLU A 114 -4.22 22.03 0.82
CA GLU A 114 -4.04 23.49 0.77
C GLU A 114 -3.27 23.98 1.98
N ASP A 115 -3.67 23.57 3.18
CA ASP A 115 -3.03 23.98 4.43
C ASP A 115 -1.58 23.45 4.53
N HIS A 116 -1.30 22.24 4.08
CA HIS A 116 0.06 21.71 3.96
C HIS A 116 0.92 22.58 3.04
N SER A 117 0.39 22.97 1.89
CA SER A 117 1.13 23.83 0.97
C SER A 117 1.39 25.21 1.58
N LEU A 118 0.42 25.76 2.27
CA LEU A 118 0.56 27.02 3.02
C LEU A 118 1.52 26.89 4.20
N PHE A 119 1.52 25.76 4.90
CA PHE A 119 2.45 25.46 5.99
C PHE A 119 3.90 25.50 5.50
N LEU A 120 4.20 24.88 4.37
CA LEU A 120 5.55 24.88 3.81
C LEU A 120 5.97 26.25 3.27
N THR A 121 5.07 26.95 2.55
CA THR A 121 5.38 28.24 1.91
C THR A 121 5.51 29.39 2.90
N ARG A 122 4.76 29.37 4.01
CA ARG A 122 4.72 30.46 5.01
C ARG A 122 5.74 30.30 6.13
N ASN A 123 6.33 29.14 6.28
CA ASN A 123 7.27 28.90 7.34
C ASN A 123 8.72 29.04 6.83
N MET A 124 9.41 30.08 7.30
CA MET A 124 10.76 30.47 6.86
C MET A 124 11.79 29.33 6.99
N ARG A 125 11.58 28.35 7.87
CA ARG A 125 12.48 27.20 8.00
C ARG A 125 12.58 26.37 6.71
N TYR A 126 11.54 26.42 5.85
CA TYR A 126 11.51 25.70 4.57
C TYR A 126 11.88 26.58 3.37
N ALA A 127 12.17 27.88 3.56
CA ALA A 127 12.41 28.82 2.45
C ALA A 127 13.47 28.32 1.46
N GLN A 128 14.56 27.74 1.95
CA GLN A 128 15.64 27.18 1.11
C GLN A 128 15.20 26.08 0.14
N LEU A 129 14.07 25.41 0.41
CA LEU A 129 13.56 24.36 -0.48
C LEU A 129 13.05 24.94 -1.79
N PHE A 130 12.55 26.17 -1.77
CA PHE A 130 11.99 26.85 -2.94
C PHE A 130 13.05 27.37 -3.91
N GLU A 131 14.33 27.27 -3.56
CA GLU A 131 15.47 27.49 -4.46
C GLU A 131 15.74 26.25 -5.34
N LEU A 132 15.25 25.08 -4.94
CA LEU A 132 15.38 23.83 -5.69
C LEU A 132 14.40 23.82 -6.88
N LYS A 133 14.81 23.11 -7.95
CA LYS A 133 13.89 22.85 -9.06
C LYS A 133 12.72 21.98 -8.57
N SER A 134 11.51 22.24 -9.07
CA SER A 134 10.33 21.41 -8.76
C SER A 134 10.43 19.96 -9.26
N THR A 135 11.45 19.63 -10.06
CA THR A 135 11.75 18.27 -10.50
C THR A 135 12.84 17.60 -9.67
N ASP A 136 13.44 18.32 -8.71
CA ASP A 136 14.47 17.77 -7.81
C ASP A 136 13.82 17.22 -6.52
N TYR A 137 13.01 16.18 -6.67
CA TYR A 137 12.37 15.56 -5.52
C TYR A 137 13.36 15.00 -4.49
N LYS A 138 14.56 14.58 -4.92
CA LYS A 138 15.60 14.09 -3.98
C LYS A 138 16.14 15.21 -3.11
N GLY A 139 16.41 16.35 -3.70
CA GLY A 139 16.80 17.56 -2.98
C GLY A 139 15.72 18.02 -2.02
N TRP A 140 14.47 18.03 -2.45
CA TRP A 140 13.31 18.36 -1.65
C TRP A 140 13.14 17.40 -0.46
N ALA A 141 13.16 16.09 -0.66
CA ALA A 141 13.03 15.10 0.41
C ALA A 141 14.11 15.25 1.49
N ARG A 142 15.38 15.37 1.07
CA ARG A 142 16.50 15.60 1.98
C ARG A 142 16.40 16.95 2.68
N GLY A 143 15.95 17.97 1.98
CA GLY A 143 15.72 19.30 2.52
C GLY A 143 14.64 19.31 3.58
N LEU A 144 13.50 18.69 3.36
CA LEU A 144 12.43 18.53 4.35
C LEU A 144 12.95 17.89 5.64
N GLN A 145 13.75 16.83 5.52
CA GLN A 145 14.38 16.18 6.68
C GLN A 145 15.34 17.14 7.41
N ARG A 146 16.22 17.84 6.70
CA ARG A 146 17.15 18.83 7.30
C ARG A 146 16.40 19.97 7.98
N CYS A 147 15.27 20.39 7.43
CA CYS A 147 14.41 21.41 8.03
C CYS A 147 13.60 20.88 9.22
N GLY A 148 13.73 19.60 9.59
CA GLY A 148 13.03 18.99 10.71
C GLY A 148 11.52 18.89 10.49
N TYR A 149 11.08 18.50 9.27
CA TYR A 149 9.68 18.23 9.00
C TYR A 149 9.21 17.01 9.82
N ALA A 150 10.06 16.00 9.94
CA ALA A 150 9.83 14.81 10.77
C ALA A 150 11.06 14.50 11.62
N THR A 151 10.83 13.85 12.76
CA THR A 151 11.87 13.38 13.69
C THR A 151 12.59 12.13 13.18
N ASP A 152 11.94 11.37 12.30
CA ASP A 152 12.48 10.13 11.73
C ASP A 152 13.70 10.39 10.83
N LYS A 153 14.85 9.83 11.20
CA LYS A 153 16.11 9.92 10.44
C LYS A 153 16.02 9.26 9.05
N ALA A 154 15.07 8.36 8.83
CA ALA A 154 14.85 7.71 7.54
C ALA A 154 13.81 8.44 6.65
N TYR A 155 13.29 9.59 7.10
CA TYR A 155 12.18 10.29 6.42
C TYR A 155 12.45 10.56 4.94
N ALA A 156 13.60 11.16 4.61
CA ALA A 156 13.97 11.44 3.23
C ALA A 156 14.06 10.18 2.37
N SER A 157 14.64 9.11 2.91
CA SER A 157 14.77 7.83 2.20
C SER A 157 13.39 7.20 1.95
N LYS A 158 12.48 7.26 2.91
CA LYS A 158 11.10 6.79 2.75
C LYS A 158 10.35 7.55 1.66
N LEU A 159 10.46 8.88 1.65
CA LEU A 159 9.86 9.70 0.58
C LEU A 159 10.43 9.35 -0.79
N ILE A 160 11.75 9.29 -0.93
CA ILE A 160 12.42 8.95 -2.19
C ILE A 160 11.98 7.55 -2.66
N GLN A 161 11.96 6.57 -1.78
CA GLN A 161 11.53 5.21 -2.10
C GLN A 161 10.07 5.17 -2.61
N ILE A 162 9.15 5.89 -1.95
CA ILE A 162 7.76 6.00 -2.40
C ILE A 162 7.71 6.66 -3.78
N ILE A 163 8.42 7.78 -3.99
CA ILE A 163 8.43 8.50 -5.26
C ILE A 163 8.95 7.63 -6.39
N GLU A 164 10.02 6.88 -6.17
CA GLU A 164 10.63 6.01 -7.18
C GLU A 164 9.78 4.75 -7.43
N LEU A 165 9.27 4.11 -6.38
CA LEU A 165 8.43 2.91 -6.51
C LEU A 165 7.13 3.16 -7.28
N TYR A 166 6.53 4.34 -7.12
CA TYR A 166 5.26 4.70 -7.77
C TYR A 166 5.42 5.67 -8.95
N ASP A 167 6.67 5.94 -9.37
CA ASP A 167 7.00 6.88 -10.46
C ASP A 167 6.39 8.27 -10.29
N LEU A 168 6.25 8.76 -9.04
CA LEU A 168 5.57 10.03 -8.76
C LEU A 168 6.27 11.23 -9.39
N TYR A 169 7.59 11.14 -9.64
CA TYR A 169 8.38 12.17 -10.32
C TYR A 169 7.85 12.54 -11.72
N GLN A 170 7.06 11.66 -12.34
CA GLN A 170 6.41 11.97 -13.62
C GLN A 170 5.44 13.15 -13.52
N TYR A 171 4.83 13.37 -12.36
CA TYR A 171 3.87 14.45 -12.12
C TYR A 171 4.54 15.82 -11.90
N ASP A 172 5.85 15.85 -11.69
CA ASP A 172 6.63 17.10 -11.53
C ASP A 172 6.92 17.78 -12.87
N ARG A 173 6.79 17.06 -13.99
CA ARG A 173 7.11 17.58 -15.33
C ARG A 173 5.92 18.30 -15.93
N LYS A 174 6.15 19.51 -16.48
CA LYS A 174 5.11 20.26 -17.22
C LYS A 174 4.61 19.44 -18.42
N GLY A 175 3.30 19.24 -18.54
CA GLY A 175 2.66 18.79 -19.78
C GLY A 175 2.30 17.29 -19.89
N ARG A 176 2.45 16.46 -18.87
CA ARG A 176 1.83 15.15 -18.87
C ARG A 176 0.46 15.21 -18.19
N SER A 177 -0.57 15.29 -19.02
CA SER A 177 -1.90 14.80 -18.68
C SER A 177 -1.80 13.31 -18.36
N SER A 178 -2.40 12.91 -17.26
CA SER A 178 -2.51 11.51 -16.87
C SER A 178 -2.96 10.66 -18.06
N GLN A 179 -2.25 9.56 -18.35
CA GLN A 179 -2.85 8.48 -19.14
C GLN A 179 -4.11 8.06 -18.36
N GLU A 180 -5.24 8.11 -19.04
CA GLU A 180 -6.53 7.75 -18.45
C GLU A 180 -6.48 6.31 -17.94
N ILE A 181 -6.57 6.17 -16.61
CA ILE A 181 -6.98 4.88 -16.05
C ILE A 181 -8.43 4.67 -16.52
N PRO A 182 -8.81 3.46 -16.96
CA PRO A 182 -10.17 3.21 -17.41
C PRO A 182 -11.17 3.74 -16.38
N LYS A 183 -11.98 4.71 -16.76
CA LYS A 183 -13.05 5.25 -15.91
C LYS A 183 -13.95 4.10 -15.50
N LEU A 184 -14.12 3.94 -14.19
CA LEU A 184 -15.16 3.06 -13.66
C LEU A 184 -16.52 3.60 -14.14
N PRO A 185 -17.51 2.74 -14.38
CA PRO A 185 -18.84 3.18 -14.81
C PRO A 185 -19.42 4.22 -13.85
N VAL A 186 -20.15 5.20 -14.41
CA VAL A 186 -20.87 6.19 -13.61
C VAL A 186 -21.82 5.45 -12.66
N GLY A 187 -21.70 5.71 -11.35
CA GLY A 187 -22.48 5.02 -10.31
C GLY A 187 -21.78 3.83 -9.63
N TYR A 188 -20.53 3.51 -10.03
CA TYR A 188 -19.77 2.46 -9.35
C TYR A 188 -19.15 3.00 -8.06
N GLU A 189 -19.63 2.51 -6.93
CA GLU A 189 -18.99 2.79 -5.63
C GLU A 189 -17.80 1.85 -5.42
N PRO A 190 -16.59 2.38 -5.14
CA PRO A 190 -15.44 1.54 -4.85
C PRO A 190 -15.66 0.68 -3.60
N HIS A 191 -15.09 -0.53 -3.59
CA HIS A 191 -15.14 -1.37 -2.39
C HIS A 191 -14.41 -0.74 -1.22
N GLN A 192 -15.01 -0.83 -0.04
CA GLN A 192 -14.31 -0.61 1.22
C GLN A 192 -13.25 -1.69 1.35
N VAL A 193 -11.99 -1.27 1.51
CA VAL A 193 -10.89 -2.21 1.74
C VAL A 193 -10.58 -2.26 3.23
N TYR A 194 -10.52 -3.46 3.75
CA TYR A 194 -10.23 -3.75 5.15
C TYR A 194 -8.82 -4.33 5.28
N ARG A 195 -8.33 -4.37 6.51
CA ARG A 195 -7.06 -5.02 6.84
C ARG A 195 -7.22 -5.93 8.05
N SER A 196 -6.84 -7.20 7.90
CA SER A 196 -6.78 -8.17 9.00
C SER A 196 -5.53 -9.02 8.87
N SER A 197 -4.88 -9.34 9.98
CA SER A 197 -3.65 -10.17 10.02
C SER A 197 -2.53 -9.67 9.09
N GLY A 198 -2.47 -8.35 8.87
CA GLY A 198 -1.54 -7.72 7.94
C GLY A 198 -1.92 -7.80 6.47
N LEU A 199 -3.04 -8.43 6.13
CA LEU A 199 -3.55 -8.63 4.77
C LEU A 199 -4.69 -7.68 4.44
N TYR A 200 -4.72 -7.21 3.19
CA TYR A 200 -5.84 -6.43 2.66
C TYR A 200 -6.90 -7.35 2.04
N TYR A 201 -8.16 -7.03 2.33
CA TYR A 201 -9.31 -7.74 1.78
C TYR A 201 -10.49 -6.80 1.55
N ILE A 202 -11.44 -7.27 0.77
CA ILE A 202 -12.75 -6.65 0.59
C ILE A 202 -13.84 -7.64 0.99
N GLU A 203 -15.02 -7.11 1.26
CA GLU A 203 -16.25 -7.90 1.34
C GLU A 203 -16.99 -7.82 0.01
N VAL A 204 -17.40 -8.97 -0.49
CA VAL A 204 -18.17 -9.11 -1.72
C VAL A 204 -19.53 -8.45 -1.57
N ARG A 205 -19.98 -7.72 -2.57
CA ARG A 205 -21.31 -7.09 -2.67
C ARG A 205 -22.18 -7.79 -3.72
N VAL A 206 -23.47 -7.53 -3.67
CA VAL A 206 -24.41 -8.01 -4.69
C VAL A 206 -23.94 -7.55 -6.08
N GLY A 207 -23.82 -8.50 -7.01
CA GLY A 207 -23.39 -8.23 -8.39
C GLY A 207 -21.89 -8.27 -8.64
N ASP A 208 -21.09 -8.50 -7.61
CA ASP A 208 -19.64 -8.65 -7.77
C ASP A 208 -19.27 -9.95 -8.49
N ASN A 209 -18.15 -9.87 -9.19
CA ASN A 209 -17.47 -11.02 -9.75
C ASN A 209 -15.95 -10.76 -9.79
N LEU A 210 -15.16 -11.82 -9.87
CA LEU A 210 -13.69 -11.73 -9.86
C LEU A 210 -13.13 -10.85 -10.98
N LYS A 211 -13.84 -10.71 -12.12
CA LYS A 211 -13.40 -9.86 -13.23
C LYS A 211 -13.55 -8.38 -12.88
N ASN A 212 -14.67 -7.98 -12.28
CA ASN A 212 -14.92 -6.60 -11.87
C ASN A 212 -14.01 -6.20 -10.70
N ILE A 213 -13.93 -7.06 -9.67
CA ILE A 213 -12.98 -6.90 -8.57
C ILE A 213 -11.54 -6.81 -9.10
N GLY A 214 -11.17 -7.68 -10.05
CA GLY A 214 -9.85 -7.65 -10.68
C GLY A 214 -9.56 -6.35 -11.43
N LYS A 215 -10.54 -5.79 -12.14
CA LYS A 215 -10.43 -4.47 -12.80
C LYS A 215 -10.31 -3.34 -11.78
N GLU A 216 -11.19 -3.31 -10.81
CA GLU A 216 -11.16 -2.30 -9.75
C GLU A 216 -9.82 -2.29 -9.05
N PHE A 217 -9.28 -3.48 -8.74
CA PHE A 217 -8.04 -3.62 -8.01
C PHE A 217 -6.79 -3.82 -8.89
N GLY A 218 -6.82 -3.79 -10.23
CA GLY A 218 -5.70 -4.05 -11.15
C GLY A 218 -5.00 -5.39 -10.86
N ILE A 219 -5.75 -6.35 -10.29
CA ILE A 219 -5.27 -7.67 -9.96
C ILE A 219 -5.88 -8.62 -11.00
N SER A 220 -5.06 -9.41 -11.70
CA SER A 220 -5.59 -10.38 -12.64
C SER A 220 -6.48 -11.41 -11.93
N VAL A 221 -7.55 -11.87 -12.59
CA VAL A 221 -8.43 -12.93 -12.06
C VAL A 221 -7.62 -14.15 -11.60
N LYS A 222 -6.59 -14.54 -12.37
CA LYS A 222 -5.68 -15.64 -12.01
C LYS A 222 -4.99 -15.40 -10.64
N LYS A 223 -4.57 -14.16 -10.36
CA LYS A 223 -3.95 -13.81 -9.07
C LYS A 223 -5.00 -13.82 -7.95
N LEU A 224 -6.19 -13.25 -8.18
CA LEU A 224 -7.28 -13.28 -7.19
C LEU A 224 -7.64 -14.72 -6.82
N CYS A 225 -7.81 -15.61 -7.82
CA CYS A 225 -8.04 -17.02 -7.58
C CYS A 225 -6.92 -17.66 -6.75
N SER A 226 -5.66 -17.37 -7.11
CA SER A 226 -4.50 -17.89 -6.37
C SER A 226 -4.38 -17.37 -4.94
N TYR A 227 -4.74 -16.12 -4.70
CA TYR A 227 -4.69 -15.51 -3.36
C TYR A 227 -5.75 -16.08 -2.43
N ASN A 228 -6.93 -16.35 -3.00
CA ASN A 228 -8.09 -16.84 -2.27
C ASN A 228 -8.27 -18.37 -2.34
N GLU A 229 -7.42 -19.04 -3.15
CA GLU A 229 -7.46 -20.51 -3.34
C GLU A 229 -8.83 -21.00 -3.83
N ILE A 230 -9.44 -20.26 -4.77
CA ILE A 230 -10.74 -20.53 -5.40
C ILE A 230 -10.60 -20.68 -6.91
N PRO A 231 -11.47 -21.44 -7.60
CA PRO A 231 -11.52 -21.53 -9.05
C PRO A 231 -11.96 -20.20 -9.68
N LYS A 232 -11.76 -20.07 -11.02
CA LYS A 232 -12.05 -18.84 -11.75
C LYS A 232 -13.54 -18.47 -11.81
N ASP A 233 -14.36 -19.46 -11.79
CA ASP A 233 -15.82 -19.43 -11.89
C ASP A 233 -16.51 -19.63 -10.54
N TYR A 234 -15.74 -19.47 -9.46
CA TYR A 234 -16.27 -19.58 -8.10
C TYR A 234 -17.36 -18.53 -7.88
N PRO A 235 -18.56 -18.95 -7.42
CA PRO A 235 -19.65 -18.02 -7.12
C PRO A 235 -19.24 -17.14 -5.94
N LEU A 236 -19.45 -15.84 -6.06
CA LEU A 236 -19.18 -14.89 -5.00
C LEU A 236 -20.51 -14.48 -4.33
N ASP A 237 -20.70 -14.90 -3.10
CA ASP A 237 -21.85 -14.49 -2.30
C ASP A 237 -21.55 -13.19 -1.55
N PRO A 238 -22.54 -12.29 -1.40
CA PRO A 238 -22.39 -11.07 -0.63
C PRO A 238 -21.92 -11.35 0.81
N GLY A 239 -20.94 -10.57 1.27
CA GLY A 239 -20.29 -10.75 2.57
C GLY A 239 -19.06 -11.67 2.57
N MET A 240 -18.82 -12.40 1.48
CA MET A 240 -17.56 -13.16 1.37
C MET A 240 -16.34 -12.26 1.41
N VAL A 241 -15.28 -12.72 2.06
CA VAL A 241 -13.96 -12.06 2.09
C VAL A 241 -13.17 -12.45 0.86
N ILE A 242 -12.68 -11.45 0.12
CA ILE A 242 -11.72 -11.64 -0.97
C ILE A 242 -10.42 -10.91 -0.64
N TYR A 243 -9.37 -11.68 -0.41
CA TYR A 243 -8.03 -11.15 -0.19
C TYR A 243 -7.46 -10.58 -1.48
N LEU A 244 -6.91 -9.37 -1.40
CA LEU A 244 -6.26 -8.67 -2.51
C LEU A 244 -4.78 -9.00 -2.64
N GLU A 245 -4.27 -9.83 -1.74
CA GLU A 245 -2.90 -10.29 -1.68
C GLU A 245 -2.81 -11.72 -1.15
N LYS A 246 -1.63 -12.31 -1.27
CA LYS A 246 -1.43 -13.72 -0.93
C LYS A 246 -1.53 -13.93 0.57
N LYS A 247 -2.40 -14.84 1.01
CA LYS A 247 -2.57 -15.24 2.41
C LYS A 247 -1.26 -15.69 3.07
N ASN A 248 -1.20 -15.56 4.38
CA ASN A 248 -0.05 -15.86 5.22
C ASN A 248 0.23 -17.39 5.34
N LYS A 249 1.35 -17.73 5.97
CA LYS A 249 1.66 -19.12 6.33
C LYS A 249 1.04 -19.53 7.66
N LYS A 250 0.70 -18.55 8.52
CA LYS A 250 0.19 -18.72 9.89
C LYS A 250 -0.78 -17.57 10.18
N ALA A 251 -1.70 -17.77 11.12
CA ALA A 251 -2.58 -16.71 11.63
C ALA A 251 -1.78 -15.59 12.34
N ASP A 252 -2.45 -14.49 12.66
CA ASP A 252 -1.95 -13.49 13.58
C ASP A 252 -1.62 -14.10 14.96
N LYS A 253 -0.72 -13.46 15.71
CA LYS A 253 -0.28 -13.94 17.03
C LYS A 253 -1.42 -14.08 18.03
N ALA A 254 -2.48 -13.32 17.86
CA ALA A 254 -3.67 -13.37 18.70
C ALA A 254 -4.49 -14.67 18.54
N TYR A 255 -4.30 -15.38 17.43
CA TYR A 255 -5.09 -16.58 17.11
C TYR A 255 -4.18 -17.81 17.00
N THR A 256 -4.19 -18.65 18.02
CA THR A 256 -3.37 -19.85 18.06
C THR A 256 -4.12 -21.12 17.66
N ARG A 257 -5.43 -21.16 17.92
CA ARG A 257 -6.31 -22.31 17.66
C ARG A 257 -7.67 -21.81 17.17
N HIS A 258 -8.40 -22.72 16.49
CA HIS A 258 -9.80 -22.56 16.10
C HIS A 258 -10.57 -23.84 16.47
N ILE A 259 -11.75 -23.67 17.02
CA ILE A 259 -12.69 -24.77 17.24
C ILE A 259 -13.68 -24.74 16.09
N VAL A 260 -13.74 -25.80 15.31
CA VAL A 260 -14.56 -25.91 14.12
C VAL A 260 -16.04 -25.87 14.50
N SER A 261 -16.78 -24.97 13.84
CA SER A 261 -18.26 -24.91 13.98
C SER A 261 -18.93 -25.82 12.95
N ALA A 262 -20.20 -26.13 13.17
CA ALA A 262 -20.97 -26.96 12.25
C ALA A 262 -20.96 -26.38 10.83
N GLY A 263 -20.57 -27.17 9.84
CA GLY A 263 -20.55 -26.80 8.42
C GLY A 263 -19.34 -25.99 7.96
N GLU A 264 -18.40 -25.60 8.83
CA GLU A 264 -17.19 -24.91 8.42
C GLU A 264 -16.24 -25.84 7.66
N SER A 265 -15.74 -25.37 6.52
CA SER A 265 -14.71 -26.04 5.75
C SER A 265 -13.29 -25.54 6.10
N MET A 266 -12.27 -26.30 5.73
CA MET A 266 -10.88 -25.83 5.81
C MET A 266 -10.65 -24.55 5.02
N HIS A 267 -11.42 -24.33 3.93
CA HIS A 267 -11.32 -23.09 3.15
C HIS A 267 -11.90 -21.90 3.92
N ASP A 268 -13.06 -22.07 4.57
CA ASP A 268 -13.68 -21.00 5.37
C ASP A 268 -12.74 -20.57 6.50
N ILE A 269 -12.19 -21.52 7.24
CA ILE A 269 -11.22 -21.25 8.30
C ILE A 269 -9.95 -20.56 7.74
N SER A 270 -9.48 -21.01 6.57
CA SER A 270 -8.39 -20.38 5.84
C SER A 270 -8.68 -18.92 5.48
N GLN A 271 -9.92 -18.61 5.09
CA GLN A 271 -10.35 -17.24 4.77
C GLN A 271 -10.47 -16.37 6.03
N ILE A 272 -11.07 -16.89 7.11
CA ILE A 272 -11.22 -16.17 8.39
C ILE A 272 -9.88 -15.68 8.93
N TYR A 273 -8.85 -16.52 8.90
CA TYR A 273 -7.54 -16.21 9.49
C TYR A 273 -6.46 -15.77 8.50
N GLY A 274 -6.79 -15.68 7.21
CA GLY A 274 -5.84 -15.30 6.16
C GLY A 274 -4.66 -16.27 6.03
N ILE A 275 -4.90 -17.58 6.23
CA ILE A 275 -3.88 -18.62 6.15
C ILE A 275 -4.03 -19.40 4.85
N ARG A 276 -2.93 -19.66 4.13
CA ARG A 276 -2.99 -20.57 2.97
C ARG A 276 -3.34 -21.98 3.37
N MET A 277 -4.31 -22.59 2.68
CA MET A 277 -4.83 -23.92 2.99
C MET A 277 -3.72 -24.96 3.18
N LYS A 278 -2.72 -25.01 2.28
CA LYS A 278 -1.62 -25.97 2.40
C LYS A 278 -0.84 -25.89 3.73
N TYR A 279 -0.75 -24.70 4.33
CA TYR A 279 -0.09 -24.53 5.63
C TYR A 279 -1.04 -24.85 6.78
N LEU A 280 -2.34 -24.59 6.62
CA LEU A 280 -3.34 -24.97 7.59
C LEU A 280 -3.42 -26.50 7.69
N TYR A 281 -3.48 -27.22 6.58
CA TYR A 281 -3.37 -28.68 6.56
C TYR A 281 -2.08 -29.18 7.20
N LYS A 282 -0.93 -28.64 6.78
CA LYS A 282 0.39 -29.05 7.28
C LYS A 282 0.54 -28.87 8.80
N MET A 283 0.07 -27.73 9.35
CA MET A 283 0.15 -27.46 10.79
C MET A 283 -0.66 -28.44 11.62
N ASN A 284 -1.74 -28.96 11.04
CA ASN A 284 -2.65 -29.90 11.69
C ASN A 284 -2.37 -31.38 11.36
N HIS A 285 -1.28 -31.67 10.65
CA HIS A 285 -0.94 -33.02 10.20
C HIS A 285 -2.08 -33.70 9.42
N LYS A 286 -2.81 -32.91 8.62
CA LYS A 286 -3.93 -33.35 7.78
C LYS A 286 -3.53 -33.35 6.32
N ASP A 287 -4.12 -34.23 5.53
CA ASP A 287 -4.02 -34.25 4.08
C ASP A 287 -5.08 -33.32 3.45
N LYS A 288 -5.01 -33.16 2.12
CA LYS A 288 -5.91 -32.30 1.37
C LYS A 288 -7.38 -32.78 1.33
N ASP A 289 -7.61 -34.06 1.64
CA ASP A 289 -8.92 -34.69 1.57
C ASP A 289 -9.61 -34.70 2.96
N TYR A 290 -8.94 -34.19 3.99
CA TYR A 290 -9.50 -34.03 5.32
C TYR A 290 -10.65 -33.02 5.33
N VAL A 291 -11.81 -33.45 5.83
CA VAL A 291 -12.99 -32.62 6.08
C VAL A 291 -13.09 -32.40 7.60
N PRO A 292 -13.06 -31.14 8.07
CA PRO A 292 -13.17 -30.89 9.52
C PRO A 292 -14.58 -31.20 10.02
N SER A 293 -14.66 -31.70 11.25
CA SER A 293 -15.91 -31.94 11.98
C SER A 293 -16.12 -30.90 13.06
N GLU A 294 -17.37 -30.62 13.39
CA GLU A 294 -17.72 -29.76 14.51
C GLU A 294 -17.01 -30.21 15.80
N GLY A 295 -16.41 -29.26 16.49
CA GLY A 295 -15.64 -29.49 17.72
C GLY A 295 -14.17 -29.85 17.48
N ASP A 296 -13.72 -30.10 16.24
CA ASP A 296 -12.31 -30.26 15.94
C ASP A 296 -11.51 -29.02 16.32
N VAL A 297 -10.31 -29.23 16.89
CA VAL A 297 -9.43 -28.12 17.27
C VAL A 297 -8.29 -28.03 16.26
N LEU A 298 -8.29 -26.97 15.48
CA LEU A 298 -7.24 -26.71 14.49
C LEU A 298 -6.20 -25.71 15.00
N ILE A 299 -4.93 -26.06 14.80
CA ILE A 299 -3.78 -25.19 15.08
C ILE A 299 -3.65 -24.19 13.94
N LEU A 300 -3.47 -22.92 14.28
CA LEU A 300 -3.40 -21.79 13.32
C LEU A 300 -1.98 -21.20 13.20
N ARG A 301 -1.05 -21.58 14.11
CA ARG A 301 0.35 -21.07 14.11
C ARG A 301 1.33 -22.14 14.61
#